data_23f2da9769769e14614fef3e02e36431
#
_entry.id   23f2da9769769e14614fef3e02e36431
#
_cell.length_a   1.000
_cell.length_b   1.000
_cell.length_c   1.000
_cell.angle_alpha   90.00
_cell.angle_beta   90.00
_cell.angle_gamma   90.00
#
_symmetry.space_group_name_H-M   'P 1'
#
loop_
_entity.id
_entity.type
_entity.pdbx_description
1 polymer ?
#
loop_
_entity_poly.entity_id
_entity_poly.type
_entity_poly.pdbx_seq_one_letter_code
_entity_poly.pdbx_strand_id
1 'polypeptide(L)'
;MLTSLHYLSSFKLLGVSFCTSMLIGCQGIPDTQVSSRQMSVKAPKQVVFFIGDGMGITTLTAARIYKVGESGSLSIDQLPETAFVRTFSENAQVTDSAPSMGAYMTGVKMKNEVISMQTGTNAVELKNGQQQCDTDPVNRNKAFSETLLEKAISAQYATGIVTTTRVTHATPASTYAHICHRDAENEIAAQLVPSKIKADRYSNYNTRLKNGIDVILGGGKRHFLPTESGGKRQDGRNLLKELKKQDYQVVENRSQLNRLDPADQRKIIGLFNDSHLNYDLDRQNKQINEPSLKEMTLIALQKLSSNTKGFFLMVEGGRIDHALHDTNAKRALQDVIALDDTLQATIDFLKIKDPLLENSLIIITADHDHTLMLNGYVERTGPYLPGQQTSVLGLVKNQNGLTRDINGNPYPVISFGNGKKRPTLNRNDDSVTQLRDDDECRPVMNTSSYTFSYTPSYQGWCTGAAADDFQQEAVIQTGFKDSETHGGTDVFLGAIGQGSDQFSGSLENIDVFYRLNQIMGFEK
;
A
#
# COMPACT_ATOMS: atom_id res chain seq x y z
N MET A 1 -35.70 29.27 49.07
CA MET A 1 -36.54 28.34 49.81
C MET A 1 -35.95 26.97 49.53
N LEU A 2 -35.02 26.48 50.41
CA LEU A 2 -35.24 25.59 51.56
C LEU A 2 -36.05 24.36 51.11
N THR A 3 -35.56 23.11 51.14
CA THR A 3 -35.05 22.36 52.29
C THR A 3 -34.29 21.10 51.91
N SER A 4 -33.27 20.84 52.68
CA SER A 4 -32.48 19.62 52.81
C SER A 4 -33.24 18.47 53.44
N LEU A 5 -32.81 17.21 53.27
CA LEU A 5 -32.90 16.18 54.35
C LEU A 5 -31.76 15.15 54.17
N HIS A 6 -30.93 15.10 55.20
CA HIS A 6 -30.00 14.04 55.56
C HIS A 6 -30.70 12.78 56.05
N TYR A 7 -30.11 11.61 55.79
CA TYR A 7 -30.25 10.47 56.73
C TYR A 7 -28.90 9.76 56.90
N LEU A 8 -28.35 9.92 58.07
CA LEU A 8 -27.32 9.10 58.72
C LEU A 8 -27.98 7.95 59.44
N SER A 9 -27.48 6.72 59.42
CA SER A 9 -27.59 5.81 60.55
C SER A 9 -26.39 4.86 60.62
N SER A 10 -25.71 4.99 61.69
CA SER A 10 -24.63 4.16 62.24
C SER A 10 -25.16 2.82 62.74
N PHE A 11 -24.40 1.73 62.63
CA PHE A 11 -24.46 0.64 63.65
C PHE A 11 -23.08 0.03 63.91
N LYS A 12 -22.89 -0.32 65.15
CA LYS A 12 -21.73 -0.52 65.98
C LYS A 12 -20.93 -1.81 65.74
N LEU A 13 -19.68 -1.72 66.25
CA LEU A 13 -18.77 -2.80 66.66
C LEU A 13 -19.41 -3.84 67.59
N LEU A 14 -18.98 -5.09 67.47
CA LEU A 14 -18.54 -5.95 68.57
C LEU A 14 -18.04 -7.32 68.00
N GLY A 15 -16.93 -7.79 68.55
CA GLY A 15 -16.59 -9.20 68.54
C GLY A 15 -15.12 -9.53 68.41
N VAL A 16 -14.36 -9.37 69.46
CA VAL A 16 -13.01 -9.98 69.63
C VAL A 16 -13.21 -11.48 69.88
N SER A 17 -12.45 -12.32 69.14
CA SER A 17 -12.18 -13.69 69.56
C SER A 17 -10.82 -14.17 69.13
N PHE A 18 -10.07 -14.61 70.06
CA PHE A 18 -8.79 -15.30 70.07
C PHE A 18 -8.84 -16.52 69.16
N CYS A 19 -7.78 -16.70 68.31
CA CYS A 19 -7.41 -18.04 67.90
C CYS A 19 -5.91 -18.18 67.72
N THR A 20 -5.44 -19.14 68.41
CA THR A 20 -4.10 -19.67 68.65
C THR A 20 -3.30 -19.94 67.37
N SER A 21 -2.01 -19.59 67.47
CA SER A 21 -0.94 -19.88 66.54
C SER A 21 -0.77 -21.39 66.33
N MET A 22 -0.96 -21.86 65.08
CA MET A 22 -0.37 -23.09 64.59
C MET A 22 0.70 -22.74 63.57
N LEU A 23 1.94 -22.91 63.95
CA LEU A 23 3.10 -22.95 63.08
C LEU A 23 3.01 -24.25 62.24
N ILE A 24 2.53 -24.16 60.99
CA ILE A 24 2.71 -25.20 59.99
C ILE A 24 3.90 -24.76 59.14
N GLY A 25 4.97 -25.58 59.24
CA GLY A 25 6.16 -25.37 58.44
C GLY A 25 5.86 -25.42 56.93
N CYS A 26 6.16 -24.32 56.24
CA CYS A 26 6.23 -24.31 54.77
C CYS A 26 7.39 -25.21 54.34
N GLN A 27 7.11 -26.45 54.00
CA GLN A 27 8.01 -27.22 53.14
C GLN A 27 7.99 -26.55 51.76
N GLY A 28 9.17 -26.16 51.29
CA GLY A 28 9.36 -25.54 49.99
C GLY A 28 8.76 -26.41 48.89
N ILE A 29 7.87 -25.79 48.13
CA ILE A 29 7.45 -26.34 46.83
C ILE A 29 8.72 -26.31 45.97
N PRO A 30 9.13 -27.44 45.40
CA PRO A 30 10.28 -27.44 44.49
C PRO A 30 9.95 -26.49 43.33
N ASP A 31 10.86 -25.54 43.07
CA ASP A 31 10.88 -24.71 41.87
C ASP A 31 10.83 -25.66 40.66
N THR A 32 9.64 -25.95 40.17
CA THR A 32 9.49 -26.47 38.84
C THR A 32 9.93 -25.33 37.93
N GLN A 33 11.21 -25.34 37.55
CA GLN A 33 11.65 -24.63 36.38
C GLN A 33 10.70 -24.99 35.25
N VAL A 34 9.76 -24.11 34.98
CA VAL A 34 9.03 -24.11 33.72
C VAL A 34 10.13 -23.81 32.69
N SER A 35 10.76 -24.86 32.21
CA SER A 35 11.56 -24.80 31.00
C SER A 35 10.63 -24.25 29.94
N SER A 36 10.73 -22.95 29.67
CA SER A 36 10.24 -22.36 28.45
C SER A 36 11.02 -23.07 27.33
N ARG A 37 10.48 -24.20 26.86
CA ARG A 37 10.81 -24.68 25.52
C ARG A 37 10.45 -23.51 24.61
N GLN A 38 11.41 -22.67 24.31
CA GLN A 38 11.43 -21.93 23.08
C GLN A 38 11.33 -23.00 22.00
N MET A 39 10.09 -23.30 21.57
CA MET A 39 9.88 -24.04 20.35
C MET A 39 10.57 -23.18 19.31
N SER A 40 11.68 -23.64 18.77
CA SER A 40 12.34 -23.00 17.64
C SER A 40 11.31 -23.07 16.50
N VAL A 41 10.59 -21.97 16.34
CA VAL A 41 9.66 -21.80 15.23
C VAL A 41 10.52 -21.90 13.97
N LYS A 42 10.26 -22.93 13.17
CA LYS A 42 11.01 -23.14 11.92
C LYS A 42 10.74 -21.93 11.02
N ALA A 43 11.78 -21.29 10.54
CA ALA A 43 11.65 -20.16 9.63
C ALA A 43 10.82 -20.54 8.38
N PRO A 44 9.86 -19.70 7.95
CA PRO A 44 9.12 -19.94 6.73
C PRO A 44 10.08 -19.96 5.54
N LYS A 45 9.83 -20.88 4.61
CA LYS A 45 10.59 -20.94 3.36
C LYS A 45 10.06 -19.96 2.31
N GLN A 46 8.81 -19.56 2.43
CA GLN A 46 8.10 -18.75 1.43
C GLN A 46 7.49 -17.55 2.13
N VAL A 47 8.01 -16.37 1.84
CA VAL A 47 7.50 -15.12 2.42
C VAL A 47 7.01 -14.21 1.30
N VAL A 48 5.74 -13.80 1.39
CA VAL A 48 5.13 -12.83 0.47
C VAL A 48 4.68 -11.62 1.27
N PHE A 49 5.25 -10.47 0.95
CA PHE A 49 4.92 -9.19 1.55
C PHE A 49 4.11 -8.35 0.55
N PHE A 50 2.82 -8.20 0.83
CA PHE A 50 1.93 -7.36 0.04
C PHE A 50 1.89 -5.94 0.60
N ILE A 51 1.86 -4.96 -0.29
CA ILE A 51 1.69 -3.55 0.04
C ILE A 51 0.62 -2.93 -0.88
N GLY A 52 -0.43 -2.34 -0.31
CA GLY A 52 -1.35 -1.47 -1.01
C GLY A 52 -0.90 -0.03 -0.78
N ASP A 53 -0.24 0.58 -1.76
CA ASP A 53 0.24 1.97 -1.65
C ASP A 53 -0.95 2.89 -1.39
N GLY A 54 -0.92 3.64 -0.29
CA GLY A 54 -2.02 4.52 0.12
C GLY A 54 -3.32 3.84 0.53
N MET A 55 -3.32 2.51 0.74
CA MET A 55 -4.52 1.74 1.08
C MET A 55 -4.90 1.87 2.56
N GLY A 56 -5.43 3.03 2.95
CA GLY A 56 -5.95 3.23 4.30
C GLY A 56 -7.23 2.45 4.59
N ILE A 57 -7.63 2.45 5.85
CA ILE A 57 -8.79 1.68 6.34
C ILE A 57 -10.09 2.09 5.65
N THR A 58 -10.28 3.40 5.41
CA THR A 58 -11.50 3.88 4.74
C THR A 58 -11.54 3.46 3.28
N THR A 59 -10.39 3.46 2.58
CA THR A 59 -10.26 2.98 1.21
C THR A 59 -10.59 1.48 1.12
N LEU A 60 -10.06 0.67 2.06
CA LEU A 60 -10.37 -0.76 2.15
C LEU A 60 -11.86 -1.01 2.41
N THR A 61 -12.47 -0.24 3.32
CA THR A 61 -13.92 -0.32 3.62
C THR A 61 -14.75 0.02 2.39
N ALA A 62 -14.41 1.09 1.67
CA ALA A 62 -15.10 1.47 0.45
C ALA A 62 -14.97 0.41 -0.65
N ALA A 63 -13.79 -0.20 -0.81
CA ALA A 63 -13.56 -1.29 -1.77
C ALA A 63 -14.37 -2.54 -1.43
N ARG A 64 -14.50 -2.89 -0.15
CA ARG A 64 -15.37 -3.98 0.31
C ARG A 64 -16.82 -3.72 -0.07
N ILE A 65 -17.35 -2.55 0.26
CA ILE A 65 -18.73 -2.17 -0.11
C ILE A 65 -18.89 -2.23 -1.63
N TYR A 66 -17.95 -1.68 -2.37
CA TYR A 66 -17.97 -1.66 -3.83
C TYR A 66 -18.04 -3.06 -4.44
N LYS A 67 -17.24 -4.02 -3.96
CA LYS A 67 -17.14 -5.37 -4.53
C LYS A 67 -18.26 -6.30 -4.04
N VAL A 68 -18.51 -6.33 -2.72
CA VAL A 68 -19.34 -7.37 -2.08
C VAL A 68 -20.44 -6.80 -1.17
N GLY A 69 -20.57 -5.49 -1.07
CA GLY A 69 -21.52 -4.82 -0.18
C GLY A 69 -21.06 -4.81 1.29
N GLU A 70 -21.85 -4.16 2.13
CA GLU A 70 -21.51 -3.90 3.54
C GLU A 70 -21.39 -5.18 4.39
N SER A 71 -22.09 -6.25 3.99
CA SER A 71 -22.06 -7.53 4.73
C SER A 71 -21.12 -8.58 4.13
N GLY A 72 -20.53 -8.29 2.97
CA GLY A 72 -19.57 -9.18 2.33
C GLY A 72 -18.18 -9.08 2.95
N SER A 73 -17.28 -9.97 2.53
CA SER A 73 -15.88 -9.98 2.96
C SER A 73 -14.96 -10.07 1.76
N LEU A 74 -13.90 -9.29 1.77
CA LEU A 74 -12.75 -9.45 0.89
C LEU A 74 -11.83 -10.57 1.44
N SER A 75 -10.88 -11.02 0.66
CA SER A 75 -9.88 -12.01 1.12
C SER A 75 -9.03 -11.45 2.26
N ILE A 76 -8.70 -10.18 2.21
CA ILE A 76 -7.97 -9.46 3.27
C ILE A 76 -8.73 -9.45 4.61
N ASP A 77 -10.07 -9.41 4.59
CA ASP A 77 -10.91 -9.44 5.80
C ASP A 77 -10.92 -10.81 6.48
N GLN A 78 -10.47 -11.87 5.79
CA GLN A 78 -10.50 -13.25 6.27
C GLN A 78 -9.14 -13.71 6.83
N LEU A 79 -8.15 -12.82 6.87
CA LEU A 79 -6.85 -13.14 7.45
C LEU A 79 -6.97 -13.30 8.97
N PRO A 80 -6.38 -14.36 9.55
CA PRO A 80 -6.58 -14.70 10.97
C PRO A 80 -5.91 -13.74 11.92
N GLU A 81 -4.77 -13.14 11.54
CA GLU A 81 -4.03 -12.20 12.37
C GLU A 81 -4.17 -10.79 11.81
N THR A 82 -4.43 -9.82 12.71
CA THR A 82 -4.64 -8.44 12.32
C THR A 82 -3.98 -7.46 13.29
N ALA A 83 -3.50 -6.35 12.75
CA ALA A 83 -2.89 -5.26 13.50
C ALA A 83 -3.24 -3.89 12.89
N PHE A 84 -2.99 -2.83 13.65
CA PHE A 84 -2.87 -1.46 13.16
C PHE A 84 -1.41 -1.06 13.14
N VAL A 85 -0.98 -0.32 12.10
CA VAL A 85 0.41 0.08 11.95
C VAL A 85 0.51 1.60 11.83
N ARG A 86 1.32 2.20 12.69
CA ARG A 86 1.70 3.61 12.65
C ARG A 86 2.81 3.81 11.62
N THR A 87 2.58 4.74 10.68
CA THR A 87 3.43 4.89 9.49
C THR A 87 4.27 6.16 9.45
N PHE A 88 4.17 7.03 10.45
CA PHE A 88 4.90 8.31 10.49
C PHE A 88 6.40 8.15 10.14
N SER A 89 6.94 9.15 9.43
CA SER A 89 8.36 9.19 9.06
C SER A 89 9.22 9.85 10.15
N GLU A 90 10.54 9.90 9.94
CA GLU A 90 11.46 10.52 10.91
C GLU A 90 11.16 12.03 11.12
N ASN A 91 10.67 12.72 10.10
CA ASN A 91 10.49 14.17 10.12
C ASN A 91 9.05 14.65 9.87
N ALA A 92 8.08 13.74 9.70
CA ALA A 92 6.70 14.13 9.41
C ALA A 92 5.68 13.18 10.07
N GLN A 93 4.54 13.75 10.52
CA GLN A 93 3.39 12.98 11.02
C GLN A 93 2.75 12.16 9.89
N VAL A 94 2.76 12.70 8.69
CA VAL A 94 2.28 12.06 7.47
C VAL A 94 3.49 11.73 6.60
N THR A 95 3.69 10.45 6.37
CA THR A 95 4.82 9.93 5.61
C THR A 95 4.61 10.02 4.11
N ASP A 96 5.69 10.02 3.32
CA ASP A 96 5.64 9.57 1.93
C ASP A 96 5.99 8.08 1.84
N SER A 97 5.80 7.48 0.66
CA SER A 97 6.00 6.03 0.45
C SER A 97 7.46 5.59 0.66
N ALA A 98 8.46 6.45 0.35
CA ALA A 98 9.88 6.09 0.45
C ALA A 98 10.30 5.72 1.87
N PRO A 99 10.15 6.60 2.90
CA PRO A 99 10.55 6.28 4.26
C PRO A 99 9.64 5.23 4.92
N SER A 100 8.36 5.15 4.55
CA SER A 100 7.47 4.15 5.15
C SER A 100 7.82 2.75 4.68
N MET A 101 7.94 2.53 3.37
CA MET A 101 8.40 1.23 2.87
C MET A 101 9.84 0.95 3.28
N GLY A 102 10.70 1.97 3.31
CA GLY A 102 12.05 1.85 3.86
C GLY A 102 12.07 1.33 5.30
N ALA A 103 11.14 1.79 6.14
CA ALA A 103 11.00 1.31 7.52
C ALA A 103 10.57 -0.17 7.58
N TYR A 104 9.61 -0.61 6.76
CA TYR A 104 9.24 -2.02 6.62
C TYR A 104 10.40 -2.90 6.14
N MET A 105 11.29 -2.37 5.29
CA MET A 105 12.36 -3.15 4.69
C MET A 105 13.67 -3.11 5.47
N THR A 106 13.89 -2.13 6.35
CA THR A 106 15.19 -1.94 7.02
C THR A 106 15.13 -1.84 8.53
N GLY A 107 13.93 -1.64 9.12
CA GLY A 107 13.75 -1.35 10.55
C GLY A 107 14.26 0.03 10.97
N VAL A 108 14.42 0.96 10.03
CA VAL A 108 14.96 2.30 10.27
C VAL A 108 13.95 3.36 9.83
N LYS A 109 13.63 4.30 10.71
CA LYS A 109 12.86 5.50 10.33
C LYS A 109 13.76 6.43 9.52
N MET A 110 13.21 6.96 8.44
CA MET A 110 13.87 7.88 7.50
C MET A 110 13.05 9.13 7.33
N LYS A 111 13.69 10.19 6.84
CA LYS A 111 12.99 11.42 6.42
C LYS A 111 12.24 11.17 5.10
N ASN A 112 11.20 11.95 4.88
CA ASN A 112 10.48 11.92 3.61
C ASN A 112 11.46 12.07 2.44
N GLU A 113 11.17 11.46 1.29
CA GLU A 113 11.97 11.37 0.07
C GLU A 113 13.17 10.40 0.13
N VAL A 114 13.60 9.92 1.30
CA VAL A 114 14.81 9.10 1.47
C VAL A 114 14.50 7.61 1.35
N ILE A 115 15.31 6.86 0.60
CA ILE A 115 15.16 5.42 0.35
C ILE A 115 16.28 4.63 1.03
N SER A 116 15.94 3.78 1.99
CA SER A 116 16.78 2.75 2.64
C SER A 116 18.17 3.22 3.08
N MET A 117 18.25 4.43 3.61
CA MET A 117 19.44 5.02 4.23
C MET A 117 19.32 5.01 5.76
N GLN A 118 20.40 5.26 6.45
CA GLN A 118 20.40 5.44 7.91
C GLN A 118 19.59 6.67 8.34
N THR A 119 19.06 6.62 9.56
CA THR A 119 18.34 7.74 10.19
C THR A 119 19.19 9.03 10.14
N GLY A 120 18.51 10.17 10.04
CA GLY A 120 19.12 11.49 9.90
C GLY A 120 19.71 11.79 8.53
N THR A 121 19.56 10.91 7.53
CA THR A 121 19.90 11.25 6.14
C THR A 121 18.96 12.34 5.64
N ASN A 122 19.52 13.40 5.05
CA ASN A 122 18.73 14.49 4.47
C ASN A 122 18.32 14.14 3.04
N ALA A 123 17.08 14.47 2.69
CA ALA A 123 16.68 14.52 1.29
C ALA A 123 17.39 15.69 0.60
N VAL A 124 17.98 15.44 -0.57
CA VAL A 124 18.69 16.47 -1.34
C VAL A 124 18.11 16.50 -2.74
N GLU A 125 17.63 17.68 -3.14
CA GLU A 125 17.03 17.91 -4.45
C GLU A 125 17.95 17.48 -5.60
N LEU A 126 17.33 17.01 -6.68
CA LEU A 126 18.04 16.59 -7.87
C LEU A 126 18.60 17.81 -8.61
N LYS A 127 19.80 17.67 -9.16
CA LYS A 127 20.35 18.64 -10.11
C LYS A 127 20.43 18.02 -11.49
N ASN A 128 19.71 18.58 -12.46
CA ASN A 128 19.59 18.03 -13.80
C ASN A 128 19.15 16.56 -13.82
N GLY A 129 18.24 16.18 -12.92
CA GLY A 129 17.73 14.83 -12.78
C GLY A 129 18.71 13.82 -12.14
N GLN A 130 19.85 14.28 -11.63
CA GLN A 130 20.85 13.46 -10.94
C GLN A 130 20.83 13.71 -9.44
N GLN A 131 21.04 12.66 -8.66
CA GLN A 131 21.14 12.76 -7.21
C GLN A 131 22.35 13.61 -6.79
N GLN A 132 22.22 14.28 -5.65
CA GLN A 132 23.24 15.16 -5.07
C GLN A 132 23.53 14.78 -3.59
N CYS A 133 23.37 13.51 -3.23
CA CYS A 133 23.42 13.06 -1.83
C CYS A 133 24.74 13.42 -1.14
N ASP A 134 25.86 13.37 -1.84
CA ASP A 134 27.20 13.68 -1.35
C ASP A 134 27.48 15.17 -1.16
N THR A 135 26.64 16.04 -1.71
CA THR A 135 26.78 17.50 -1.52
C THR A 135 26.37 17.94 -0.12
N ASP A 136 25.51 17.18 0.56
CA ASP A 136 25.10 17.43 1.95
C ASP A 136 26.16 16.89 2.93
N PRO A 137 26.72 17.75 3.82
CA PRO A 137 27.73 17.32 4.78
C PRO A 137 27.28 16.22 5.75
N VAL A 138 25.98 16.19 6.11
CA VAL A 138 25.40 15.17 6.99
C VAL A 138 25.39 13.81 6.27
N ASN A 139 24.99 13.81 5.01
CA ASN A 139 24.88 12.58 4.22
C ASN A 139 26.21 11.90 3.97
N ARG A 140 27.32 12.65 3.88
CA ARG A 140 28.67 12.09 3.67
C ARG A 140 29.06 11.00 4.68
N ASN A 141 28.48 11.03 5.88
CA ASN A 141 28.73 10.07 6.95
C ASN A 141 27.63 9.02 7.09
N LYS A 142 26.58 9.06 6.29
CA LYS A 142 25.47 8.09 6.36
C LYS A 142 25.77 6.85 5.54
N ALA A 143 25.40 5.71 6.07
CA ALA A 143 25.50 4.42 5.39
C ALA A 143 24.14 3.98 4.85
N PHE A 144 24.16 2.95 4.03
CA PHE A 144 22.97 2.22 3.60
C PHE A 144 22.41 1.39 4.76
N SER A 145 21.09 1.31 4.87
CA SER A 145 20.42 0.38 5.77
C SER A 145 20.06 -0.89 5.00
N GLU A 146 20.59 -2.04 5.43
CA GLU A 146 20.40 -3.31 4.74
C GLU A 146 18.94 -3.72 4.74
N THR A 147 18.40 -4.08 3.57
CA THR A 147 16.99 -4.43 3.40
C THR A 147 16.71 -5.92 3.64
N LEU A 148 15.47 -6.28 3.94
CA LEU A 148 15.02 -7.68 4.03
C LEU A 148 15.32 -8.47 2.75
N LEU A 149 15.18 -7.84 1.58
CA LEU A 149 15.47 -8.48 0.31
C LEU A 149 16.98 -8.78 0.16
N GLU A 150 17.86 -7.85 0.56
CA GLU A 150 19.29 -8.07 0.56
C GLU A 150 19.72 -9.18 1.54
N LYS A 151 19.10 -9.21 2.74
CA LYS A 151 19.29 -10.30 3.71
C LYS A 151 18.82 -11.64 3.13
N ALA A 152 17.66 -11.67 2.44
CA ALA A 152 17.17 -12.86 1.76
C ALA A 152 18.15 -13.36 0.69
N ILE A 153 18.69 -12.46 -0.15
CA ILE A 153 19.76 -12.81 -1.12
C ILE A 153 20.99 -13.38 -0.40
N SER A 154 21.37 -12.77 0.74
CA SER A 154 22.52 -13.22 1.53
C SER A 154 22.30 -14.62 2.12
N ALA A 155 21.07 -14.94 2.50
CA ALA A 155 20.64 -16.25 2.97
C ALA A 155 20.33 -17.26 1.84
N GLN A 156 20.58 -16.89 0.57
CA GLN A 156 20.35 -17.73 -0.62
C GLN A 156 18.86 -18.02 -0.93
N TYR A 157 17.95 -17.19 -0.44
CA TYR A 157 16.56 -17.20 -0.90
C TYR A 157 16.50 -16.65 -2.33
N ALA A 158 15.56 -17.15 -3.12
CA ALA A 158 15.17 -16.47 -4.36
C ALA A 158 14.40 -15.19 -4.01
N THR A 159 14.50 -14.17 -4.85
CA THR A 159 13.88 -12.88 -4.55
C THR A 159 13.09 -12.33 -5.71
N GLY A 160 11.99 -11.63 -5.39
CA GLY A 160 11.13 -11.03 -6.40
C GLY A 160 10.52 -9.70 -5.97
N ILE A 161 10.25 -8.89 -6.98
CA ILE A 161 9.52 -7.62 -6.87
C ILE A 161 8.47 -7.60 -7.99
N VAL A 162 7.22 -7.39 -7.60
CA VAL A 162 6.08 -7.26 -8.52
C VAL A 162 5.31 -6.00 -8.14
N THR A 163 5.05 -5.13 -9.10
CA THR A 163 4.36 -3.86 -8.85
C THR A 163 3.52 -3.40 -10.04
N THR A 164 2.48 -2.63 -9.78
CA THR A 164 1.74 -1.89 -10.81
C THR A 164 2.32 -0.50 -11.07
N THR A 165 3.31 -0.06 -10.29
CA THR A 165 4.06 1.17 -10.54
C THR A 165 5.27 0.95 -11.46
N ARG A 166 6.12 1.97 -11.61
CA ARG A 166 7.48 1.80 -12.09
C ARG A 166 8.27 1.00 -11.06
N VAL A 167 9.07 0.03 -11.48
CA VAL A 167 9.92 -0.74 -10.55
C VAL A 167 10.96 0.14 -9.83
N THR A 168 11.14 1.36 -10.32
CA THR A 168 12.01 2.41 -9.74
C THR A 168 11.25 3.40 -8.85
N HIS A 169 9.92 3.29 -8.71
CA HIS A 169 9.11 4.11 -7.81
C HIS A 169 9.51 3.83 -6.35
N ALA A 170 9.21 4.77 -5.46
CA ALA A 170 9.70 4.77 -4.08
C ALA A 170 9.48 3.45 -3.34
N THR A 171 8.27 2.89 -3.40
CA THR A 171 7.88 1.67 -2.69
C THR A 171 8.67 0.44 -3.14
N PRO A 172 8.67 0.03 -4.44
CA PRO A 172 9.50 -1.09 -4.87
C PRO A 172 11.01 -0.79 -4.72
N ALA A 173 11.45 0.46 -4.97
CA ALA A 173 12.85 0.84 -4.83
C ALA A 173 13.36 0.65 -3.40
N SER A 174 12.54 0.89 -2.37
CA SER A 174 12.91 0.72 -0.97
C SER A 174 13.26 -0.71 -0.58
N THR A 175 12.97 -1.69 -1.43
CA THR A 175 13.39 -3.08 -1.20
C THR A 175 14.84 -3.35 -1.59
N TYR A 176 15.44 -2.55 -2.48
CA TYR A 176 16.74 -2.85 -3.07
C TYR A 176 17.67 -1.65 -3.31
N ALA A 177 17.16 -0.43 -3.31
CA ALA A 177 17.95 0.76 -3.61
C ALA A 177 18.25 1.56 -2.34
N HIS A 178 19.32 2.35 -2.41
CA HIS A 178 19.77 3.22 -1.32
C HIS A 178 20.11 4.58 -1.90
N ILE A 179 19.30 5.59 -1.60
CA ILE A 179 19.48 6.93 -2.15
C ILE A 179 18.77 7.99 -1.29
N CYS A 180 19.28 9.22 -1.30
CA CYS A 180 18.71 10.30 -0.51
C CYS A 180 17.54 11.04 -1.19
N HIS A 181 17.14 10.64 -2.41
CA HIS A 181 15.98 11.23 -3.07
C HIS A 181 15.29 10.23 -3.99
N ARG A 182 14.01 9.96 -3.74
CA ARG A 182 13.19 8.96 -4.44
C ARG A 182 13.05 9.20 -5.95
N ASP A 183 13.14 10.45 -6.40
CA ASP A 183 12.99 10.80 -7.81
C ASP A 183 14.27 10.59 -8.64
N ALA A 184 15.38 10.17 -8.03
CA ALA A 184 16.59 9.78 -8.73
C ALA A 184 16.44 8.41 -9.42
N GLU A 185 15.35 8.22 -10.18
CA GLU A 185 14.95 6.92 -10.70
C GLU A 185 15.93 6.32 -11.72
N ASN A 186 16.73 7.13 -12.40
CA ASN A 186 17.77 6.62 -13.29
C ASN A 186 18.90 5.91 -12.51
N GLU A 187 19.27 6.45 -11.36
CA GLU A 187 20.25 5.87 -10.44
C GLU A 187 19.66 4.65 -9.73
N ILE A 188 18.40 4.72 -9.30
CA ILE A 188 17.66 3.59 -8.72
C ILE A 188 17.63 2.43 -9.72
N ALA A 189 17.31 2.67 -11.00
CA ALA A 189 17.36 1.64 -12.03
C ALA A 189 18.74 1.02 -12.20
N ALA A 190 19.80 1.82 -12.10
CA ALA A 190 21.17 1.33 -12.22
C ALA A 190 21.56 0.39 -11.07
N GLN A 191 21.01 0.60 -9.86
CA GLN A 191 21.25 -0.27 -8.71
C GLN A 191 20.66 -1.68 -8.88
N LEU A 192 19.68 -1.88 -9.77
CA LEU A 192 19.15 -3.21 -10.11
C LEU A 192 20.11 -4.05 -10.96
N VAL A 193 21.05 -3.42 -11.65
CA VAL A 193 21.99 -4.13 -12.53
C VAL A 193 23.10 -4.73 -11.69
N PRO A 194 23.26 -6.06 -11.64
CA PRO A 194 24.34 -6.70 -10.90
C PRO A 194 25.70 -6.18 -11.34
N SER A 195 26.53 -5.80 -10.37
CA SER A 195 27.87 -5.25 -10.64
C SER A 195 28.90 -5.84 -9.68
N LYS A 196 30.10 -6.09 -10.20
CA LYS A 196 31.28 -6.45 -9.40
C LYS A 196 32.06 -5.21 -8.92
N ILE A 197 31.68 -4.02 -9.41
CA ILE A 197 32.31 -2.77 -8.98
C ILE A 197 31.89 -2.52 -7.54
N LYS A 198 32.87 -2.34 -6.67
CA LYS A 198 32.60 -2.02 -5.27
C LYS A 198 31.86 -0.69 -5.21
N ALA A 199 30.65 -0.72 -4.65
CA ALA A 199 29.87 0.48 -4.45
C ALA A 199 30.61 1.45 -3.53
N ASP A 200 30.79 2.70 -3.94
CA ASP A 200 30.97 3.80 -3.01
C ASP A 200 29.61 4.17 -2.39
N ARG A 201 29.58 5.12 -1.46
CA ARG A 201 28.39 5.47 -0.67
C ARG A 201 27.18 5.90 -1.49
N TYR A 202 27.39 6.36 -2.71
CA TYR A 202 26.35 6.92 -3.59
C TYR A 202 26.51 6.35 -5.01
N SER A 203 27.06 5.13 -5.10
CA SER A 203 27.26 4.53 -6.41
C SER A 203 25.94 4.10 -7.02
N ASN A 204 25.87 4.19 -8.33
CA ASN A 204 24.78 3.64 -9.13
C ASN A 204 24.82 2.10 -9.18
N TYR A 205 25.38 1.44 -8.14
CA TYR A 205 25.52 -0.01 -8.05
C TYR A 205 25.21 -0.49 -6.65
N ASN A 206 24.44 -1.55 -6.53
CA ASN A 206 24.21 -2.22 -5.26
C ASN A 206 24.84 -3.62 -5.26
N THR A 207 26.02 -3.74 -4.67
CA THR A 207 26.75 -5.01 -4.62
C THR A 207 26.14 -6.05 -3.68
N ARG A 208 25.21 -5.64 -2.78
CA ARG A 208 24.50 -6.57 -1.89
C ARG A 208 23.51 -7.44 -2.66
N LEU A 209 23.05 -6.98 -3.82
CA LEU A 209 22.21 -7.78 -4.70
C LEU A 209 22.97 -8.94 -5.35
N LYS A 210 24.30 -9.02 -5.22
CA LYS A 210 25.15 -10.11 -5.72
C LYS A 210 24.89 -10.40 -7.21
N ASN A 211 24.21 -11.51 -7.50
CA ASN A 211 23.84 -11.91 -8.86
C ASN A 211 22.53 -11.26 -9.35
N GLY A 212 21.94 -10.38 -8.55
CA GLY A 212 20.71 -9.69 -8.86
C GLY A 212 19.43 -10.39 -8.36
N ILE A 213 18.31 -9.72 -8.49
CA ILE A 213 16.98 -10.17 -8.10
C ILE A 213 16.47 -11.16 -9.15
N ASP A 214 15.79 -12.24 -8.74
CA ASP A 214 15.40 -13.32 -9.68
C ASP A 214 14.18 -12.94 -10.54
N VAL A 215 13.24 -12.16 -9.99
CA VAL A 215 12.05 -11.71 -10.72
C VAL A 215 11.79 -10.23 -10.43
N ILE A 216 11.70 -9.42 -11.49
CA ILE A 216 11.39 -7.99 -11.43
C ILE A 216 10.28 -7.73 -12.45
N LEU A 217 9.06 -7.40 -12.01
CA LEU A 217 7.92 -7.18 -12.90
C LEU A 217 7.18 -5.88 -12.53
N GLY A 218 6.97 -5.01 -13.53
CA GLY A 218 6.28 -3.74 -13.35
C GLY A 218 6.38 -2.80 -14.54
N GLY A 219 6.35 -1.51 -14.29
CA GLY A 219 6.57 -0.45 -15.28
C GLY A 219 7.96 0.17 -15.19
N GLY A 220 8.15 1.35 -15.84
CA GLY A 220 9.35 2.18 -15.70
C GLY A 220 10.43 1.94 -16.74
N LYS A 221 10.10 1.34 -17.88
CA LYS A 221 11.07 1.03 -18.94
C LYS A 221 11.91 2.26 -19.35
N ARG A 222 11.34 3.46 -19.29
CA ARG A 222 12.04 4.71 -19.63
C ARG A 222 13.31 4.96 -18.81
N HIS A 223 13.43 4.46 -17.58
CA HIS A 223 14.61 4.64 -16.73
C HIS A 223 15.72 3.63 -16.99
N PHE A 224 15.45 2.62 -17.82
CA PHE A 224 16.40 1.60 -18.25
C PHE A 224 17.01 1.88 -19.64
N LEU A 225 16.45 2.83 -20.36
CA LEU A 225 16.84 3.16 -21.72
C LEU A 225 17.49 4.54 -21.81
N PRO A 226 18.52 4.72 -22.67
CA PRO A 226 19.08 6.03 -22.94
C PRO A 226 18.11 6.89 -23.78
N THR A 227 18.33 8.20 -23.76
CA THR A 227 17.50 9.18 -24.48
C THR A 227 17.40 8.88 -25.98
N GLU A 228 18.47 8.41 -26.60
CA GLU A 228 18.50 8.04 -28.03
C GLU A 228 17.60 6.84 -28.36
N SER A 229 17.21 6.07 -27.34
CA SER A 229 16.27 4.93 -27.43
C SER A 229 14.90 5.25 -26.85
N GLY A 230 14.55 6.54 -26.69
CA GLY A 230 13.27 6.98 -26.14
C GLY A 230 13.16 6.90 -24.61
N GLY A 231 14.28 6.67 -23.92
CA GLY A 231 14.33 6.63 -22.46
C GLY A 231 14.63 7.98 -21.81
N LYS A 232 14.97 7.95 -20.52
CA LYS A 232 15.33 9.13 -19.72
C LYS A 232 16.78 9.15 -19.25
N ARG A 233 17.59 8.14 -19.58
CA ARG A 233 18.99 8.08 -19.15
C ARG A 233 19.87 8.98 -20.00
N GLN A 234 20.63 9.86 -19.35
CA GLN A 234 21.58 10.77 -19.98
C GLN A 234 23.02 10.22 -20.01
N ASP A 235 23.27 9.09 -19.33
CA ASP A 235 24.57 8.42 -19.28
C ASP A 235 24.85 7.49 -20.46
N GLY A 236 23.93 7.43 -21.43
CA GLY A 236 24.04 6.59 -22.62
C GLY A 236 23.87 5.08 -22.37
N ARG A 237 23.67 4.65 -21.11
CA ARG A 237 23.54 3.23 -20.77
C ARG A 237 22.17 2.68 -21.20
N ASN A 238 22.18 1.46 -21.71
CA ASN A 238 20.97 0.66 -21.93
C ASN A 238 20.98 -0.52 -20.93
N LEU A 239 20.32 -0.33 -19.79
CA LEU A 239 20.34 -1.30 -18.70
C LEU A 239 19.66 -2.62 -19.08
N LEU A 240 18.68 -2.62 -19.99
CA LEU A 240 18.07 -3.87 -20.47
C LEU A 240 19.05 -4.71 -21.30
N LYS A 241 19.92 -4.06 -22.09
CA LYS A 241 21.01 -4.78 -22.78
C LYS A 241 22.06 -5.31 -21.81
N GLU A 242 22.34 -4.57 -20.72
CA GLU A 242 23.26 -5.01 -19.68
C GLU A 242 22.70 -6.22 -18.93
N LEU A 243 21.43 -6.20 -18.53
CA LEU A 243 20.73 -7.30 -17.87
C LEU A 243 20.64 -8.55 -18.77
N LYS A 244 20.36 -8.38 -20.09
CA LYS A 244 20.41 -9.50 -21.05
C LYS A 244 21.78 -10.18 -21.08
N LYS A 245 22.88 -9.42 -20.99
CA LYS A 245 24.24 -9.97 -20.91
C LYS A 245 24.53 -10.70 -19.60
N GLN A 246 23.70 -10.48 -18.58
CA GLN A 246 23.77 -11.13 -17.27
C GLN A 246 22.67 -12.19 -17.10
N ASP A 247 22.23 -12.75 -18.23
CA ASP A 247 21.32 -13.88 -18.31
C ASP A 247 19.90 -13.59 -17.79
N TYR A 248 19.43 -12.33 -17.94
CA TYR A 248 18.02 -12.00 -17.71
C TYR A 248 17.18 -12.19 -18.98
N GLN A 249 16.02 -12.82 -18.84
CA GLN A 249 14.94 -12.74 -19.81
C GLN A 249 14.26 -11.38 -19.68
N VAL A 250 14.16 -10.65 -20.77
CA VAL A 250 13.48 -9.35 -20.83
C VAL A 250 12.15 -9.52 -21.55
N VAL A 251 11.05 -9.19 -20.88
CA VAL A 251 9.69 -9.22 -21.44
C VAL A 251 9.04 -7.84 -21.31
N GLU A 252 8.23 -7.46 -22.30
CA GLU A 252 7.71 -6.10 -22.42
C GLU A 252 6.19 -6.02 -22.55
N ASN A 253 5.50 -7.16 -22.60
CA ASN A 253 4.04 -7.21 -22.66
C ASN A 253 3.50 -8.55 -22.12
N ARG A 254 2.18 -8.59 -21.83
CA ARG A 254 1.46 -9.76 -21.33
C ARG A 254 1.68 -11.01 -22.16
N SER A 255 1.64 -10.88 -23.50
CA SER A 255 1.80 -12.02 -24.39
C SER A 255 3.20 -12.64 -24.32
N GLN A 256 4.24 -11.84 -24.08
CA GLN A 256 5.61 -12.35 -23.88
C GLN A 256 5.74 -13.00 -22.49
N LEU A 257 5.17 -12.38 -21.45
CA LEU A 257 5.18 -12.91 -20.09
C LEU A 257 4.55 -14.31 -20.05
N ASN A 258 3.38 -14.50 -20.67
CA ASN A 258 2.64 -15.76 -20.69
C ASN A 258 3.30 -16.87 -21.54
N ARG A 259 4.33 -16.53 -22.33
CA ARG A 259 5.10 -17.49 -23.13
C ARG A 259 6.41 -17.91 -22.46
N LEU A 260 6.72 -17.39 -21.27
CA LEU A 260 7.90 -17.82 -20.55
C LEU A 260 7.80 -19.32 -20.22
N ASP A 261 8.90 -20.04 -20.45
CA ASP A 261 9.02 -21.41 -20.02
C ASP A 261 9.25 -21.46 -18.48
N PRO A 262 8.35 -22.07 -17.72
CA PRO A 262 8.53 -22.18 -16.26
C PRO A 262 9.80 -22.95 -15.85
N ALA A 263 10.31 -23.81 -16.73
CA ALA A 263 11.53 -24.60 -16.49
C ALA A 263 12.82 -23.80 -16.74
N ASP A 264 12.74 -22.66 -17.44
CA ASP A 264 13.91 -21.82 -17.71
C ASP A 264 14.44 -21.21 -16.40
N GLN A 265 15.73 -21.41 -16.13
CA GLN A 265 16.36 -20.96 -14.89
C GLN A 265 16.84 -19.50 -14.93
N ARG A 266 16.82 -18.84 -16.07
CA ARG A 266 17.22 -17.44 -16.20
C ARG A 266 16.33 -16.54 -15.36
N LYS A 267 16.90 -15.45 -14.86
CA LYS A 267 16.16 -14.41 -14.15
C LYS A 267 15.22 -13.66 -15.09
N ILE A 268 14.20 -13.01 -14.57
CA ILE A 268 13.18 -12.33 -15.35
C ILE A 268 13.13 -10.86 -14.99
N ILE A 269 13.17 -9.99 -16.00
CA ILE A 269 12.74 -8.60 -15.87
C ILE A 269 11.64 -8.30 -16.89
N GLY A 270 10.47 -7.89 -16.41
CA GLY A 270 9.33 -7.47 -17.22
C GLY A 270 9.00 -6.01 -16.99
N LEU A 271 9.13 -5.19 -18.02
CA LEU A 271 8.79 -3.76 -17.97
C LEU A 271 7.72 -3.47 -19.02
N PHE A 272 6.46 -3.45 -18.56
CA PHE A 272 5.28 -3.50 -19.42
C PHE A 272 4.76 -2.14 -19.86
N ASN A 273 5.31 -1.05 -19.29
CA ASN A 273 4.99 0.33 -19.65
C ASN A 273 6.24 1.21 -19.49
N ASP A 274 6.32 2.31 -20.22
CA ASP A 274 7.39 3.29 -20.06
C ASP A 274 7.33 4.01 -18.70
N SER A 275 6.13 4.22 -18.17
CA SER A 275 5.84 4.76 -16.83
C SER A 275 5.22 3.68 -15.95
N HIS A 276 4.21 4.02 -15.13
CA HIS A 276 3.42 3.06 -14.39
C HIS A 276 2.57 2.20 -15.33
N LEU A 277 2.14 1.02 -14.89
CA LEU A 277 1.10 0.28 -15.59
C LEU A 277 -0.21 1.08 -15.56
N ASN A 278 -1.12 0.77 -16.49
CA ASN A 278 -2.45 1.35 -16.45
C ASN A 278 -3.20 0.91 -15.19
N TYR A 279 -4.14 1.73 -14.71
CA TYR A 279 -5.10 1.31 -13.68
C TYR A 279 -5.78 0.02 -14.11
N ASP A 280 -6.08 -0.87 -13.18
CA ASP A 280 -6.69 -2.16 -13.52
C ASP A 280 -8.02 -2.00 -14.26
N LEU A 281 -8.83 -1.00 -13.87
CA LEU A 281 -10.06 -0.62 -14.56
C LEU A 281 -9.81 -0.27 -16.04
N ASP A 282 -8.83 0.61 -16.31
CA ASP A 282 -8.50 1.06 -17.67
C ASP A 282 -7.90 -0.08 -18.50
N ARG A 283 -7.02 -0.89 -17.88
CA ARG A 283 -6.41 -2.07 -18.52
C ARG A 283 -7.47 -3.05 -19.02
N GLN A 284 -8.48 -3.33 -18.19
CA GLN A 284 -9.57 -4.24 -18.56
C GLN A 284 -10.48 -3.63 -19.63
N ASN A 285 -10.97 -2.41 -19.43
CA ASN A 285 -11.93 -1.76 -20.33
C ASN A 285 -11.35 -1.53 -21.74
N LYS A 286 -10.06 -1.19 -21.82
CA LYS A 286 -9.36 -0.93 -23.08
C LYS A 286 -8.62 -2.15 -23.63
N GLN A 287 -8.70 -3.30 -22.97
CA GLN A 287 -8.02 -4.55 -23.35
C GLN A 287 -6.51 -4.38 -23.63
N ILE A 288 -5.83 -3.61 -22.77
CA ILE A 288 -4.42 -3.28 -22.93
C ILE A 288 -3.59 -4.55 -22.75
N ASN A 289 -2.58 -4.75 -23.60
CA ASN A 289 -1.67 -5.91 -23.54
C ASN A 289 -0.61 -5.77 -22.43
N GLU A 290 -1.04 -5.32 -21.25
CA GLU A 290 -0.30 -5.35 -20.00
C GLU A 290 -0.80 -6.49 -19.12
N PRO A 291 0.07 -7.21 -18.39
CA PRO A 291 -0.38 -8.21 -17.42
C PRO A 291 -1.07 -7.55 -16.22
N SER A 292 -2.01 -8.24 -15.62
CA SER A 292 -2.57 -7.88 -14.31
C SER A 292 -1.56 -8.14 -13.19
N LEU A 293 -1.77 -7.50 -12.03
CA LEU A 293 -0.98 -7.78 -10.82
C LEU A 293 -0.98 -9.28 -10.48
N LYS A 294 -2.15 -9.91 -10.57
CA LYS A 294 -2.31 -11.35 -10.34
C LYS A 294 -1.49 -12.22 -11.30
N GLU A 295 -1.50 -11.93 -12.61
CA GLU A 295 -0.72 -12.68 -13.57
C GLU A 295 0.78 -12.56 -13.31
N MET A 296 1.27 -11.35 -13.04
CA MET A 296 2.67 -11.10 -12.68
C MET A 296 3.07 -11.87 -11.42
N THR A 297 2.24 -11.81 -10.38
CA THR A 297 2.50 -12.47 -9.09
C THR A 297 2.53 -13.99 -9.23
N LEU A 298 1.60 -14.59 -9.95
CA LEU A 298 1.58 -16.04 -10.17
C LEU A 298 2.81 -16.53 -10.94
N ILE A 299 3.27 -15.81 -11.97
CA ILE A 299 4.53 -16.12 -12.67
C ILE A 299 5.73 -15.97 -11.73
N ALA A 300 5.75 -14.94 -10.90
CA ALA A 300 6.81 -14.77 -9.89
C ALA A 300 6.83 -15.92 -8.89
N LEU A 301 5.68 -16.30 -8.33
CA LEU A 301 5.55 -17.42 -7.40
C LEU A 301 6.01 -18.73 -8.03
N GLN A 302 5.59 -19.02 -9.24
CA GLN A 302 6.00 -20.22 -9.98
C GLN A 302 7.51 -20.29 -10.15
N LYS A 303 8.13 -19.18 -10.56
CA LYS A 303 9.58 -19.06 -10.75
C LYS A 303 10.34 -19.23 -9.43
N LEU A 304 9.96 -18.48 -8.40
CA LEU A 304 10.65 -18.42 -7.12
C LEU A 304 10.52 -19.72 -6.32
N SER A 305 9.40 -20.43 -6.45
CA SER A 305 9.13 -21.70 -5.75
C SER A 305 10.06 -22.84 -6.15
N SER A 306 10.89 -22.70 -7.18
CA SER A 306 11.93 -23.67 -7.56
C SER A 306 13.14 -23.63 -6.61
N ASN A 307 13.34 -22.56 -5.83
CA ASN A 307 14.45 -22.47 -4.89
C ASN A 307 14.18 -23.28 -3.62
N THR A 308 15.06 -24.24 -3.33
CA THR A 308 14.91 -25.16 -2.18
C THR A 308 15.13 -24.50 -0.83
N LYS A 309 15.84 -23.35 -0.78
CA LYS A 309 15.98 -22.54 0.44
C LYS A 309 14.71 -21.77 0.77
N GLY A 310 13.97 -21.37 -0.27
CA GLY A 310 12.77 -20.56 -0.18
C GLY A 310 12.88 -19.27 -0.96
N PHE A 311 11.92 -18.37 -0.75
CA PHE A 311 11.91 -17.07 -1.42
C PHE A 311 11.34 -15.94 -0.55
N PHE A 312 11.72 -14.72 -0.91
CA PHE A 312 11.09 -13.47 -0.46
C PHE A 312 10.53 -12.74 -1.67
N LEU A 313 9.23 -12.46 -1.67
CA LEU A 313 8.53 -11.75 -2.75
C LEU A 313 7.80 -10.53 -2.19
N MET A 314 8.09 -9.36 -2.73
CA MET A 314 7.29 -8.15 -2.51
C MET A 314 6.31 -7.99 -3.66
N VAL A 315 5.03 -7.71 -3.33
CA VAL A 315 3.93 -7.49 -4.28
C VAL A 315 3.23 -6.18 -3.95
N GLU A 316 3.16 -5.26 -4.90
CA GLU A 316 2.60 -3.93 -4.68
C GLU A 316 1.42 -3.63 -5.61
N GLY A 317 0.30 -3.22 -4.99
CA GLY A 317 -0.81 -2.53 -5.63
C GLY A 317 -0.60 -1.02 -5.62
N GLY A 318 0.41 -0.54 -6.35
CA GLY A 318 0.86 0.85 -6.22
C GLY A 318 0.01 1.87 -7.00
N ARG A 319 -0.93 1.43 -7.84
CA ARG A 319 -1.81 2.35 -8.54
C ARG A 319 -2.99 2.83 -7.69
N ILE A 320 -3.21 2.23 -6.52
CA ILE A 320 -4.22 2.69 -5.54
C ILE A 320 -3.92 4.13 -5.15
N ASP A 321 -2.69 4.41 -4.70
CA ASP A 321 -2.21 5.74 -4.32
C ASP A 321 -2.43 6.79 -5.40
N HIS A 322 -1.98 6.50 -6.62
CA HIS A 322 -2.12 7.43 -7.74
C HIS A 322 -3.59 7.77 -8.05
N ALA A 323 -4.50 6.81 -7.92
CA ALA A 323 -5.93 7.05 -8.13
C ALA A 323 -6.53 7.89 -6.99
N LEU A 324 -6.04 7.71 -5.75
CA LEU A 324 -6.44 8.52 -4.60
C LEU A 324 -5.93 9.96 -4.73
N HIS A 325 -4.68 10.15 -5.14
CA HIS A 325 -4.13 11.46 -5.47
C HIS A 325 -4.94 12.21 -6.55
N ASP A 326 -5.47 11.48 -7.53
CA ASP A 326 -6.38 12.02 -8.56
C ASP A 326 -7.82 12.21 -8.05
N THR A 327 -8.11 11.90 -6.78
CA THR A 327 -9.47 11.82 -6.22
C THR A 327 -10.41 10.92 -7.02
N ASN A 328 -9.88 9.92 -7.73
CA ASN A 328 -10.65 8.96 -8.53
C ASN A 328 -10.93 7.69 -7.74
N ALA A 329 -12.02 7.70 -6.97
CA ALA A 329 -12.38 6.57 -6.12
C ALA A 329 -12.59 5.28 -6.91
N LYS A 330 -13.26 5.32 -8.07
CA LYS A 330 -13.55 4.10 -8.84
C LYS A 330 -12.28 3.35 -9.26
N ARG A 331 -11.25 4.06 -9.75
CA ARG A 331 -9.95 3.46 -10.07
C ARG A 331 -9.25 2.93 -8.84
N ALA A 332 -9.25 3.71 -7.74
CA ALA A 332 -8.65 3.29 -6.48
C ALA A 332 -9.28 2.00 -5.95
N LEU A 333 -10.62 1.94 -5.87
CA LEU A 333 -11.34 0.76 -5.38
C LEU A 333 -11.11 -0.46 -6.27
N GLN A 334 -11.04 -0.29 -7.59
CA GLN A 334 -10.76 -1.37 -8.53
C GLN A 334 -9.32 -1.90 -8.38
N ASP A 335 -8.33 -1.02 -8.16
CA ASP A 335 -6.95 -1.45 -7.91
C ASP A 335 -6.80 -2.15 -6.53
N VAL A 336 -7.56 -1.75 -5.49
CA VAL A 336 -7.65 -2.51 -4.22
C VAL A 336 -8.22 -3.91 -4.46
N ILE A 337 -9.26 -4.03 -5.28
CA ILE A 337 -9.86 -5.33 -5.64
C ILE A 337 -8.86 -6.20 -6.38
N ALA A 338 -8.07 -5.63 -7.30
CA ALA A 338 -7.02 -6.36 -8.01
C ALA A 338 -5.93 -6.86 -7.07
N LEU A 339 -5.59 -6.11 -6.02
CA LEU A 339 -4.67 -6.52 -4.97
C LEU A 339 -5.27 -7.67 -4.12
N ASP A 340 -6.53 -7.56 -3.70
CA ASP A 340 -7.26 -8.59 -2.94
C ASP A 340 -7.39 -9.90 -3.72
N ASP A 341 -7.74 -9.83 -5.01
CA ASP A 341 -7.81 -11.00 -5.90
C ASP A 341 -6.42 -11.64 -6.12
N THR A 342 -5.35 -10.85 -6.03
CA THR A 342 -3.97 -11.32 -6.09
C THR A 342 -3.56 -12.01 -4.79
N LEU A 343 -3.97 -11.45 -3.64
CA LEU A 343 -3.78 -12.06 -2.33
C LEU A 343 -4.44 -13.46 -2.28
N GLN A 344 -5.71 -13.57 -2.67
CA GLN A 344 -6.41 -14.84 -2.70
C GLN A 344 -5.71 -15.85 -3.60
N ALA A 345 -5.34 -15.45 -4.81
CA ALA A 345 -4.63 -16.33 -5.75
C ALA A 345 -3.27 -16.77 -5.21
N THR A 346 -2.59 -15.94 -4.43
CA THR A 346 -1.32 -16.29 -3.76
C THR A 346 -1.55 -17.32 -2.65
N ILE A 347 -2.56 -17.13 -1.82
CA ILE A 347 -2.95 -18.10 -0.77
C ILE A 347 -3.26 -19.45 -1.41
N ASP A 348 -4.08 -19.47 -2.46
CA ASP A 348 -4.46 -20.69 -3.17
C ASP A 348 -3.24 -21.40 -3.79
N PHE A 349 -2.34 -20.64 -4.43
CA PHE A 349 -1.11 -21.18 -5.02
C PHE A 349 -0.22 -21.85 -3.97
N LEU A 350 -0.01 -21.20 -2.83
CA LEU A 350 0.86 -21.73 -1.77
C LEU A 350 0.23 -22.98 -1.12
N LYS A 351 -1.08 -22.97 -0.89
CA LYS A 351 -1.81 -24.10 -0.31
C LYS A 351 -1.78 -25.38 -1.17
N ILE A 352 -1.46 -25.30 -2.45
CA ILE A 352 -1.29 -26.51 -3.29
C ILE A 352 -0.20 -27.44 -2.72
N LYS A 353 0.91 -26.88 -2.23
CA LYS A 353 2.04 -27.65 -1.69
C LYS A 353 2.20 -27.54 -0.17
N ASP A 354 1.58 -26.56 0.44
CA ASP A 354 1.64 -26.23 1.87
C ASP A 354 0.23 -25.93 2.40
N PRO A 355 -0.67 -26.94 2.50
CA PRO A 355 -2.09 -26.72 2.76
C PRO A 355 -2.40 -25.97 4.06
N LEU A 356 -1.55 -26.09 5.06
CA LEU A 356 -1.67 -25.42 6.36
C LEU A 356 -0.80 -24.16 6.49
N LEU A 357 -0.06 -23.78 5.43
CA LEU A 357 0.90 -22.67 5.40
C LEU A 357 1.96 -22.76 6.51
N GLU A 358 2.41 -23.97 6.87
CA GLU A 358 3.43 -24.22 7.89
C GLU A 358 4.86 -23.87 7.43
N ASN A 359 5.05 -23.59 6.14
CA ASN A 359 6.31 -23.16 5.54
C ASN A 359 6.16 -21.82 4.81
N SER A 360 5.00 -21.20 4.87
CA SER A 360 4.65 -19.99 4.14
C SER A 360 4.16 -18.91 5.10
N LEU A 361 4.56 -17.67 4.88
CA LEU A 361 4.06 -16.49 5.57
C LEU A 361 3.61 -15.47 4.52
N ILE A 362 2.38 -14.99 4.66
CA ILE A 362 1.84 -13.92 3.84
C ILE A 362 1.46 -12.77 4.77
N ILE A 363 1.90 -11.57 4.43
CA ILE A 363 1.54 -10.32 5.11
C ILE A 363 1.02 -9.35 4.08
N ILE A 364 -0.03 -8.60 4.42
CA ILE A 364 -0.54 -7.48 3.64
C ILE A 364 -0.76 -6.27 4.53
N THR A 365 -0.31 -5.10 4.07
CA THR A 365 -0.50 -3.82 4.76
C THR A 365 -0.52 -2.68 3.75
N ALA A 366 -0.53 -1.44 4.23
CA ALA A 366 -0.30 -0.22 3.45
C ALA A 366 0.92 0.54 3.98
N ASP A 367 1.48 1.41 3.17
CA ASP A 367 2.59 2.28 3.59
C ASP A 367 2.09 3.58 4.24
N HIS A 368 0.93 4.07 3.84
CA HIS A 368 0.19 5.20 4.44
C HIS A 368 -1.29 5.16 4.06
N ASP A 369 -2.06 6.10 4.60
CA ASP A 369 -3.45 6.36 4.23
C ASP A 369 -3.54 7.56 3.27
N HIS A 370 -4.73 7.83 2.78
CA HIS A 370 -5.15 9.03 2.07
C HIS A 370 -6.30 9.73 2.82
N THR A 371 -6.73 10.88 2.31
CA THR A 371 -7.79 11.67 2.94
C THR A 371 -9.20 11.26 2.50
N LEU A 372 -9.38 10.05 1.93
CA LEU A 372 -10.67 9.52 1.54
C LEU A 372 -11.61 9.36 2.73
N MET A 373 -12.85 9.85 2.59
CA MET A 373 -13.89 9.82 3.62
C MET A 373 -15.17 9.19 3.08
N LEU A 374 -15.93 8.51 3.96
CA LEU A 374 -17.31 8.11 3.74
C LEU A 374 -18.23 9.09 4.48
N ASN A 375 -19.16 9.72 3.77
CA ASN A 375 -19.99 10.80 4.28
C ASN A 375 -21.41 10.37 4.63
N GLY A 376 -22.00 11.09 5.60
CA GLY A 376 -23.40 11.08 5.93
C GLY A 376 -23.92 9.77 6.51
N TYR A 377 -25.24 9.71 6.69
CA TYR A 377 -25.98 8.52 7.14
C TYR A 377 -26.63 7.84 5.93
N VAL A 378 -25.77 7.37 4.99
CA VAL A 378 -26.21 6.71 3.76
C VAL A 378 -26.85 5.35 4.08
N GLU A 379 -27.96 5.04 3.41
CA GLU A 379 -28.54 3.70 3.48
C GLU A 379 -27.59 2.65 2.87
N ARG A 380 -27.77 1.39 3.25
CA ARG A 380 -26.98 0.30 2.67
C ARG A 380 -27.27 0.17 1.18
N THR A 381 -26.23 0.18 0.38
CA THR A 381 -26.36 0.13 -1.09
C THR A 381 -26.12 -1.25 -1.68
N GLY A 382 -25.49 -2.16 -0.92
CA GLY A 382 -24.99 -3.43 -1.45
C GLY A 382 -23.78 -3.25 -2.37
N PRO A 383 -23.38 -4.29 -3.12
CA PRO A 383 -22.29 -4.21 -4.07
C PRO A 383 -22.62 -3.29 -5.23
N TYR A 384 -21.59 -2.66 -5.80
CA TYR A 384 -21.75 -1.87 -7.01
C TYR A 384 -22.17 -2.73 -8.21
N LEU A 385 -23.26 -2.34 -8.85
CA LEU A 385 -23.69 -2.93 -10.13
C LEU A 385 -23.64 -1.86 -11.23
N PRO A 386 -23.09 -2.15 -12.43
CA PRO A 386 -23.04 -1.20 -13.52
C PRO A 386 -24.44 -0.65 -13.85
N GLY A 387 -24.57 0.67 -13.94
CA GLY A 387 -25.84 1.35 -14.20
C GLY A 387 -26.70 1.65 -12.97
N GLN A 388 -26.33 1.20 -11.77
CA GLN A 388 -26.99 1.64 -10.53
C GLN A 388 -26.54 3.03 -10.11
N GLN A 389 -27.50 3.87 -9.77
CA GLN A 389 -27.24 5.24 -9.27
C GLN A 389 -26.91 5.25 -7.78
N THR A 390 -27.48 4.31 -7.02
CA THR A 390 -27.22 4.15 -5.58
C THR A 390 -26.09 3.13 -5.37
N SER A 391 -24.94 3.61 -4.96
CA SER A 391 -23.75 2.79 -4.63
C SER A 391 -22.82 3.59 -3.74
N VAL A 392 -21.77 2.96 -3.25
CA VAL A 392 -20.71 3.66 -2.49
C VAL A 392 -20.06 4.80 -3.29
N LEU A 393 -20.11 4.76 -4.63
CA LEU A 393 -19.64 5.84 -5.52
C LEU A 393 -20.68 6.92 -5.76
N GLY A 394 -21.93 6.71 -5.36
CA GLY A 394 -23.07 7.60 -5.62
C GLY A 394 -23.24 8.73 -4.62
N LEU A 395 -24.47 9.27 -4.59
CA LEU A 395 -24.88 10.34 -3.68
C LEU A 395 -25.39 9.76 -2.35
N VAL A 396 -25.26 10.54 -1.26
CA VAL A 396 -25.81 10.16 0.05
C VAL A 396 -27.33 10.17 -0.04
N LYS A 397 -27.92 8.99 0.13
CA LYS A 397 -29.36 8.77 0.17
C LYS A 397 -29.74 8.01 1.43
N ASN A 398 -30.88 8.32 2.00
CA ASN A 398 -31.48 7.61 3.12
C ASN A 398 -33.00 7.45 2.87
N GLN A 399 -33.73 6.88 3.84
CA GLN A 399 -35.18 6.64 3.76
C GLN A 399 -36.03 7.90 3.41
N ASN A 400 -35.48 9.10 3.58
CA ASN A 400 -36.13 10.36 3.28
C ASN A 400 -35.73 10.95 1.91
N GLY A 401 -35.00 10.20 1.08
CA GLY A 401 -34.46 10.65 -0.19
C GLY A 401 -33.01 11.14 -0.14
N LEU A 402 -32.61 11.94 -1.13
CA LEU A 402 -31.25 12.50 -1.20
C LEU A 402 -30.98 13.47 -0.05
N THR A 403 -29.88 13.24 0.65
CA THR A 403 -29.38 14.16 1.68
C THR A 403 -28.74 15.37 1.01
N ARG A 404 -29.00 16.56 1.56
CA ARG A 404 -28.52 17.82 1.00
C ARG A 404 -27.67 18.59 2.03
N ASP A 405 -26.70 19.34 1.53
CA ASP A 405 -25.89 20.26 2.31
C ASP A 405 -26.69 21.51 2.72
N ILE A 406 -26.07 22.45 3.43
CA ILE A 406 -26.69 23.72 3.88
C ILE A 406 -27.13 24.61 2.71
N ASN A 407 -26.60 24.40 1.52
CA ASN A 407 -26.96 25.15 0.31
C ASN A 407 -28.05 24.43 -0.52
N GLY A 408 -28.54 23.29 -0.05
CA GLY A 408 -29.56 22.48 -0.72
C GLY A 408 -29.02 21.54 -1.79
N ASN A 409 -27.71 21.30 -1.86
CA ASN A 409 -27.11 20.43 -2.87
C ASN A 409 -26.91 19.02 -2.34
N PRO A 410 -27.17 17.98 -3.15
CA PRO A 410 -26.78 16.63 -2.80
C PRO A 410 -25.24 16.51 -2.80
N TYR A 411 -24.71 15.59 -1.99
CA TYR A 411 -23.26 15.36 -1.88
C TYR A 411 -22.93 13.87 -1.95
N PRO A 412 -21.66 13.51 -2.34
CA PRO A 412 -21.29 12.13 -2.57
C PRO A 412 -21.09 11.36 -1.27
N VAL A 413 -21.22 10.03 -1.35
CA VAL A 413 -20.84 9.09 -0.28
C VAL A 413 -19.33 9.17 -0.04
N ILE A 414 -18.53 9.16 -1.11
CA ILE A 414 -17.07 9.33 -1.03
C ILE A 414 -16.70 10.77 -1.36
N SER A 415 -15.93 11.38 -0.48
CA SER A 415 -15.19 12.62 -0.75
C SER A 415 -13.79 12.54 -0.18
N PHE A 416 -12.97 13.57 -0.42
CA PHE A 416 -11.60 13.67 0.07
C PHE A 416 -11.43 14.89 0.97
N GLY A 417 -10.57 14.77 1.98
CA GLY A 417 -10.27 15.87 2.90
C GLY A 417 -9.63 17.06 2.21
N ASN A 418 -8.79 16.79 1.21
CA ASN A 418 -8.22 17.81 0.34
C ASN A 418 -8.06 17.29 -1.10
N GLY A 419 -7.74 18.17 -2.05
CA GLY A 419 -7.54 17.78 -3.44
C GLY A 419 -7.80 18.92 -4.42
N LYS A 420 -7.88 18.56 -5.70
CA LYS A 420 -7.95 19.50 -6.82
C LYS A 420 -9.28 20.25 -6.92
N LYS A 421 -10.39 19.60 -6.61
CA LYS A 421 -11.73 20.12 -6.91
C LYS A 421 -12.62 20.14 -5.68
N ARG A 422 -13.14 21.34 -5.42
CA ARG A 422 -14.38 21.53 -4.69
C ARG A 422 -15.38 22.12 -5.67
N PRO A 423 -16.59 21.56 -5.86
CA PRO A 423 -17.62 22.20 -6.67
C PRO A 423 -17.90 23.59 -6.10
N THR A 424 -17.52 24.63 -6.83
CA THR A 424 -17.92 26.01 -6.52
C THR A 424 -19.28 26.23 -7.12
N LEU A 425 -20.29 26.24 -6.28
CA LEU A 425 -21.61 26.74 -6.67
C LEU A 425 -21.49 28.26 -6.78
N ASN A 426 -21.62 28.77 -8.00
CA ASN A 426 -21.72 30.19 -8.22
C ASN A 426 -23.08 30.65 -7.69
N ARG A 427 -23.13 31.23 -6.49
CA ARG A 427 -24.37 31.74 -5.86
C ARG A 427 -25.12 32.79 -6.70
N ASN A 428 -24.46 33.31 -7.74
CA ASN A 428 -25.02 34.32 -8.63
C ASN A 428 -25.53 33.73 -9.97
N ASP A 429 -25.45 32.43 -10.15
CA ASP A 429 -25.94 31.74 -11.34
C ASP A 429 -27.24 31.03 -10.98
N ASP A 430 -28.37 31.71 -11.21
CA ASP A 430 -29.73 31.14 -11.08
C ASP A 430 -29.96 29.95 -12.01
N SER A 431 -28.97 29.59 -12.84
CA SER A 431 -28.98 28.42 -13.71
C SER A 431 -28.53 27.14 -13.02
N VAL A 432 -28.11 27.19 -11.76
CA VAL A 432 -27.79 25.97 -10.98
C VAL A 432 -29.09 25.24 -10.68
N THR A 433 -29.35 24.32 -11.49
CA THR A 433 -30.53 23.48 -11.54
C THR A 433 -30.63 22.63 -10.28
N GLN A 434 -31.74 22.75 -9.57
CA GLN A 434 -32.15 21.83 -8.53
C GLN A 434 -32.31 20.45 -9.15
N LEU A 435 -31.58 19.45 -8.65
CA LEU A 435 -31.89 18.07 -8.95
C LEU A 435 -33.25 17.74 -8.34
N ARG A 436 -34.15 17.20 -9.14
CA ARG A 436 -35.47 16.73 -8.67
C ARG A 436 -35.30 15.34 -8.10
N ASP A 437 -36.03 15.02 -7.05
CA ASP A 437 -36.00 13.71 -6.37
C ASP A 437 -36.41 12.55 -7.29
N ASP A 438 -37.18 12.83 -8.32
CA ASP A 438 -37.72 11.88 -9.30
C ASP A 438 -36.89 11.77 -10.60
N ASP A 439 -36.02 12.77 -10.87
CA ASP A 439 -35.08 12.79 -12.00
C ASP A 439 -33.63 12.93 -11.50
N GLU A 440 -33.20 12.02 -10.67
CA GLU A 440 -31.97 12.08 -9.84
C GLU A 440 -30.71 12.55 -10.59
N CYS A 441 -30.74 12.55 -11.92
CA CYS A 441 -29.59 12.87 -12.75
C CYS A 441 -29.87 13.70 -14.00
N ARG A 442 -31.03 14.30 -14.13
CA ARG A 442 -31.28 15.20 -15.25
C ARG A 442 -31.07 16.66 -14.85
N PRO A 443 -30.20 17.39 -15.55
CA PRO A 443 -30.14 18.84 -15.38
C PRO A 443 -31.48 19.44 -15.82
N VAL A 444 -32.02 20.33 -15.01
CA VAL A 444 -33.21 21.11 -15.40
C VAL A 444 -32.75 22.20 -16.37
N MET A 445 -33.35 22.24 -17.55
CA MET A 445 -33.08 23.28 -18.54
C MET A 445 -33.55 24.63 -17.99
N ASN A 446 -32.70 25.64 -17.95
CA ASN A 446 -33.13 27.00 -17.74
C ASN A 446 -33.88 27.50 -18.99
N THR A 447 -35.17 27.60 -18.89
CA THR A 447 -36.07 27.99 -20.02
C THR A 447 -35.88 29.43 -20.49
N SER A 448 -35.14 30.26 -19.73
CA SER A 448 -34.90 31.67 -20.09
C SER A 448 -33.63 31.93 -20.91
N SER A 449 -32.67 30.99 -20.99
CA SER A 449 -31.41 31.22 -21.70
C SER A 449 -31.02 30.17 -22.73
N TYR A 450 -31.71 29.04 -22.85
CA TYR A 450 -31.36 27.91 -23.74
C TYR A 450 -29.91 27.39 -23.59
N THR A 451 -29.27 27.68 -22.51
CA THR A 451 -27.89 27.24 -22.23
C THR A 451 -27.86 26.20 -21.13
N PHE A 452 -27.21 25.08 -21.42
CA PHE A 452 -26.86 24.08 -20.40
C PHE A 452 -25.52 24.49 -19.80
N SER A 453 -25.51 24.98 -18.58
CA SER A 453 -24.27 25.15 -17.84
C SER A 453 -24.10 23.96 -16.90
N TYR A 454 -23.32 22.99 -17.34
CA TYR A 454 -22.83 21.93 -16.45
C TYR A 454 -21.52 22.37 -15.83
N THR A 455 -21.42 22.36 -14.51
CA THR A 455 -20.11 22.13 -13.95
C THR A 455 -19.72 20.67 -14.22
N PRO A 456 -18.50 20.35 -14.68
CA PRO A 456 -18.09 18.97 -14.95
C PRO A 456 -18.32 18.01 -13.78
N SER A 457 -18.32 18.50 -12.53
CA SER A 457 -18.62 17.76 -11.33
C SER A 457 -20.08 17.27 -11.23
N TYR A 458 -21.05 18.07 -11.65
CA TYR A 458 -22.46 17.67 -11.58
C TYR A 458 -22.84 16.64 -12.64
N GLN A 459 -22.35 16.81 -13.87
CA GLN A 459 -22.52 15.80 -14.91
C GLN A 459 -21.85 14.48 -14.52
N GLY A 460 -20.69 14.57 -13.86
CA GLY A 460 -20.01 13.42 -13.31
C GLY A 460 -20.81 12.69 -12.23
N TRP A 461 -21.60 13.36 -11.40
CA TRP A 461 -22.41 12.70 -10.37
C TRP A 461 -23.66 12.03 -10.94
N CYS A 462 -24.23 12.60 -11.95
CA CYS A 462 -25.39 12.04 -12.64
C CYS A 462 -25.05 10.88 -13.58
N THR A 463 -23.86 10.90 -14.16
CA THR A 463 -23.27 9.79 -14.92
C THR A 463 -22.17 9.09 -14.12
N GLY A 464 -21.87 9.58 -12.93
CA GLY A 464 -20.59 9.52 -12.27
C GLY A 464 -20.12 8.14 -11.82
N ALA A 465 -21.00 7.36 -11.24
CA ALA A 465 -20.63 5.98 -10.86
C ALA A 465 -20.30 5.11 -12.10
N ALA A 466 -20.73 5.53 -13.29
CA ALA A 466 -20.43 4.86 -14.56
C ALA A 466 -19.16 5.41 -15.25
N ALA A 467 -18.74 6.63 -14.95
CA ALA A 467 -17.57 7.24 -15.59
C ALA A 467 -16.26 6.78 -14.92
N ASP A 468 -15.32 6.28 -15.73
CA ASP A 468 -14.05 5.74 -15.25
C ASP A 468 -13.06 6.83 -14.82
N ASP A 469 -13.28 8.06 -15.30
CA ASP A 469 -12.42 9.24 -15.07
C ASP A 469 -13.03 10.26 -14.09
N PHE A 470 -14.11 9.89 -13.38
CA PHE A 470 -14.76 10.76 -12.42
C PHE A 470 -13.87 11.06 -11.21
N GLN A 471 -13.78 12.34 -10.84
CA GLN A 471 -13.05 12.82 -9.67
C GLN A 471 -14.03 13.25 -8.58
N GLN A 472 -13.92 12.67 -7.39
CA GLN A 472 -14.74 13.00 -6.24
C GLN A 472 -14.41 14.38 -5.68
N GLU A 473 -15.36 14.93 -4.94
CA GLU A 473 -15.25 16.22 -4.28
C GLU A 473 -14.16 16.21 -3.21
N ALA A 474 -13.40 17.32 -3.14
CA ALA A 474 -12.45 17.58 -2.07
C ALA A 474 -12.92 18.76 -1.21
N VAL A 475 -12.83 18.60 0.13
CA VAL A 475 -13.25 19.63 1.10
C VAL A 475 -12.33 20.86 1.06
N ILE A 476 -11.01 20.63 1.05
CA ILE A 476 -9.99 21.66 0.97
C ILE A 476 -9.35 21.62 -0.42
N GLN A 477 -9.37 22.75 -1.13
CA GLN A 477 -8.63 22.85 -2.39
C GLN A 477 -7.14 23.07 -2.11
N THR A 478 -6.32 22.12 -2.53
CA THR A 478 -4.86 22.26 -2.50
C THR A 478 -4.43 23.03 -3.76
N GLY A 479 -4.26 24.36 -3.65
CA GLY A 479 -3.86 25.19 -4.79
C GLY A 479 -2.43 24.93 -5.28
N PHE A 480 -1.70 24.10 -4.59
CA PHE A 480 -0.32 23.73 -4.91
C PHE A 480 -0.26 22.26 -5.33
N LYS A 481 0.00 22.01 -6.60
CA LYS A 481 0.12 20.68 -7.24
C LYS A 481 -1.19 20.03 -7.75
N ASP A 482 -2.35 20.63 -7.57
CA ASP A 482 -3.61 20.07 -8.10
C ASP A 482 -3.86 18.58 -7.73
N SER A 483 -3.37 18.13 -6.57
CA SER A 483 -3.41 16.74 -6.14
C SER A 483 -3.92 16.64 -4.70
N GLU A 484 -4.58 15.56 -4.38
CA GLU A 484 -4.87 15.15 -3.01
C GLU A 484 -3.56 14.72 -2.32
N THR A 485 -3.51 14.75 -0.99
CA THR A 485 -2.34 14.39 -0.18
C THR A 485 -2.58 13.16 0.66
N HIS A 486 -1.50 12.54 1.13
CA HIS A 486 -1.61 11.42 2.05
C HIS A 486 -2.36 11.78 3.34
N GLY A 487 -2.96 10.78 3.96
CA GLY A 487 -3.56 10.80 5.29
C GLY A 487 -2.61 10.25 6.35
N GLY A 488 -2.76 10.72 7.58
CA GLY A 488 -1.88 10.36 8.71
C GLY A 488 -2.46 9.33 9.67
N THR A 489 -3.49 8.57 9.29
CA THR A 489 -4.08 7.54 10.14
C THR A 489 -3.25 6.26 10.13
N ASP A 490 -3.42 5.43 11.17
CA ASP A 490 -2.88 4.07 11.19
C ASP A 490 -3.46 3.26 10.04
N VAL A 491 -2.68 2.33 9.52
CA VAL A 491 -3.12 1.45 8.44
C VAL A 491 -3.36 0.03 8.94
N PHE A 492 -4.18 -0.75 8.22
CA PHE A 492 -4.43 -2.15 8.51
C PHE A 492 -3.23 -3.01 8.13
N LEU A 493 -2.97 -4.04 8.94
CA LEU A 493 -2.10 -5.15 8.59
C LEU A 493 -2.85 -6.45 8.81
N GLY A 494 -2.78 -7.36 7.83
CA GLY A 494 -3.27 -8.72 7.94
C GLY A 494 -2.18 -9.73 7.68
N ALA A 495 -2.18 -10.87 8.38
CA ALA A 495 -1.20 -11.93 8.20
C ALA A 495 -1.80 -13.33 8.31
N ILE A 496 -1.18 -14.29 7.59
CA ILE A 496 -1.55 -15.72 7.64
C ILE A 496 -0.32 -16.60 7.41
N GLY A 497 -0.27 -17.73 8.09
CA GLY A 497 0.76 -18.76 7.93
C GLY A 497 1.80 -18.76 9.05
N GLN A 498 2.96 -19.30 8.76
CA GLN A 498 4.02 -19.55 9.74
C GLN A 498 4.54 -18.25 10.38
N GLY A 499 4.33 -18.09 11.69
CA GLY A 499 4.75 -16.91 12.45
C GLY A 499 3.83 -15.69 12.30
N SER A 500 2.65 -15.85 11.68
CA SER A 500 1.66 -14.77 11.54
C SER A 500 1.12 -14.29 12.90
N ASP A 501 1.09 -15.15 13.91
CA ASP A 501 0.70 -14.85 15.31
C ASP A 501 1.48 -13.70 15.95
N GLN A 502 2.65 -13.36 15.40
CA GLN A 502 3.44 -12.22 15.85
C GLN A 502 2.89 -10.87 15.35
N PHE A 503 1.98 -10.86 14.37
CA PHE A 503 1.47 -9.62 13.75
C PHE A 503 0.08 -9.25 14.30
N SER A 504 0.03 -8.87 15.58
CA SER A 504 -1.21 -8.45 16.25
C SER A 504 -1.01 -7.18 17.07
N GLY A 505 -2.11 -6.48 17.38
CA GLY A 505 -2.12 -5.28 18.21
C GLY A 505 -1.81 -3.99 17.44
N SER A 506 -1.09 -3.06 18.06
CA SER A 506 -0.67 -1.79 17.45
C SER A 506 0.84 -1.75 17.34
N LEU A 507 1.32 -1.61 16.11
CA LEU A 507 2.73 -1.69 15.73
C LEU A 507 3.22 -0.36 15.15
N GLU A 508 4.53 -0.21 15.06
CA GLU A 508 5.15 0.70 14.09
C GLU A 508 5.62 -0.07 12.86
N ASN A 509 5.76 0.60 11.72
CA ASN A 509 6.26 -0.05 10.52
C ASN A 509 7.66 -0.67 10.69
N ILE A 510 8.51 -0.13 11.57
CA ILE A 510 9.80 -0.74 11.94
C ILE A 510 9.63 -2.05 12.72
N ASP A 511 8.57 -2.20 13.54
CA ASP A 511 8.32 -3.43 14.28
C ASP A 511 8.04 -4.60 13.33
N VAL A 512 7.38 -4.32 12.20
CA VAL A 512 7.12 -5.33 11.16
C VAL A 512 8.43 -5.87 10.59
N PHE A 513 9.43 -5.01 10.34
CA PHE A 513 10.76 -5.44 9.93
C PHE A 513 11.40 -6.37 10.97
N TYR A 514 11.44 -5.95 12.24
CA TYR A 514 12.10 -6.74 13.28
C TYR A 514 11.46 -8.12 13.46
N ARG A 515 10.12 -8.19 13.41
CA ARG A 515 9.39 -9.46 13.47
C ARG A 515 9.69 -10.34 12.26
N LEU A 516 9.67 -9.79 11.03
CA LEU A 516 10.05 -10.54 9.83
C LEU A 516 11.51 -11.00 9.87
N ASN A 517 12.43 -10.13 10.29
CA ASN A 517 13.85 -10.45 10.41
C ASN A 517 14.08 -11.62 11.38
N GLN A 518 13.38 -11.64 12.51
CA GLN A 518 13.41 -12.71 13.49
C GLN A 518 12.79 -14.00 12.93
N ILE A 519 11.56 -13.94 12.38
CA ILE A 519 10.86 -15.10 11.83
C ILE A 519 11.67 -15.77 10.71
N MET A 520 12.31 -14.98 9.85
CA MET A 520 13.17 -15.49 8.77
C MET A 520 14.55 -15.96 9.24
N GLY A 521 14.89 -15.77 10.52
CA GLY A 521 16.18 -16.18 11.07
C GLY A 521 17.37 -15.37 10.52
N PHE A 522 17.16 -14.11 10.16
CA PHE A 522 18.20 -13.22 9.64
C PHE A 522 18.95 -12.48 10.75
N GLU A 523 18.57 -12.67 12.00
CA GLU A 523 19.29 -12.11 13.15
C GLU A 523 20.64 -12.82 13.32
N LYS A 524 21.70 -12.03 13.33
CA LYS A 524 23.00 -12.35 13.90
C LYS A 524 23.46 -11.20 14.75
#